data_19afe42e2755991eb23528c958e28c92
#
_entry.id   19afe42e2755991eb23528c958e28c92
#
_cell.length_a   1.000
_cell.length_b   1.000
_cell.length_c   1.000
_cell.angle_alpha   90.00
_cell.angle_beta   90.00
_cell.angle_gamma   90.00
#
_symmetry.space_group_name_H-M   'P 1'
#
loop_
_entity.id
_entity.type
_entity.pdbx_description
1 polymer ?
#
loop_
_entity_poly.entity_id
_entity_poly.type
_entity_poly.pdbx_seq_one_letter_code
_entity_poly.pdbx_strand_id
1 'polypeptide(L)'
;MNNQKFIVFEGIDGAGKTTQINLLCAALEKRGLRCKITAEPTDMPSGKEIRAALSGKIQKTPIEMAEMFARDRAIHNTHPVEGINRALADGITVISDRYYYSSLAYQGAALGYETVAALNLDNPDIRTPDLCVFLDLTPEKSLERIGKRGEATEIYENFDYLTRTRAMFFDVFERLGKKGENIAVIDASGSVDEIAARVLSAVEKIFD
;
A
#
# COMPACT_ATOMS: atom_id res chain seq x y z
N MET A 1 19.48 -2.26 -19.54
CA MET A 1 18.42 -1.36 -19.05
C MET A 1 17.94 -1.90 -17.71
N ASN A 2 17.84 -1.05 -16.70
CA ASN A 2 17.32 -1.45 -15.38
C ASN A 2 15.83 -1.74 -15.53
N ASN A 3 15.45 -3.02 -15.48
CA ASN A 3 14.06 -3.47 -15.74
C ASN A 3 13.29 -3.76 -14.45
N GLN A 4 13.85 -3.45 -13.28
CA GLN A 4 13.18 -3.62 -11.99
C GLN A 4 12.29 -2.42 -11.68
N LYS A 5 11.17 -2.70 -11.03
CA LYS A 5 10.15 -1.70 -10.69
C LYS A 5 9.82 -1.72 -9.21
N PHE A 6 9.39 -0.58 -8.69
CA PHE A 6 8.79 -0.48 -7.38
C PHE A 6 7.26 -0.35 -7.53
N ILE A 7 6.53 -1.36 -7.10
CA ILE A 7 5.07 -1.48 -7.23
C ILE A 7 4.46 -1.48 -5.84
N VAL A 8 3.42 -0.69 -5.65
CA VAL A 8 2.70 -0.61 -4.39
C VAL A 8 1.28 -1.13 -4.57
N PHE A 9 0.80 -1.92 -3.63
CA PHE A 9 -0.60 -2.32 -3.55
C PHE A 9 -1.32 -1.57 -2.46
N GLU A 10 -2.46 -1.01 -2.79
CA GLU A 10 -3.36 -0.32 -1.89
C GLU A 10 -4.79 -0.87 -2.01
N GLY A 11 -5.60 -0.55 -1.03
CA GLY A 11 -7.00 -0.97 -0.96
C GLY A 11 -7.46 -1.13 0.48
N ILE A 12 -8.77 -1.06 0.69
CA ILE A 12 -9.39 -1.29 1.99
C ILE A 12 -9.14 -2.74 2.47
N ASP A 13 -9.38 -2.99 3.75
CA ASP A 13 -9.24 -4.34 4.30
C ASP A 13 -10.20 -5.30 3.59
N GLY A 14 -9.82 -6.55 3.41
CA GLY A 14 -10.60 -7.52 2.62
C GLY A 14 -10.50 -7.39 1.10
N ALA A 15 -9.83 -6.37 0.54
CA ALA A 15 -9.69 -6.18 -0.91
C ALA A 15 -8.89 -7.30 -1.61
N GLY A 16 -8.09 -8.09 -0.85
CA GLY A 16 -7.35 -9.22 -1.39
C GLY A 16 -5.90 -8.90 -1.77
N LYS A 17 -5.33 -7.80 -1.23
CA LYS A 17 -3.95 -7.36 -1.53
C LYS A 17 -2.92 -8.48 -1.43
N THR A 18 -2.83 -9.14 -0.30
CA THR A 18 -1.82 -10.21 -0.07
C THR A 18 -1.91 -11.33 -1.11
N THR A 19 -3.13 -11.74 -1.49
CA THR A 19 -3.33 -12.76 -2.52
C THR A 19 -2.81 -12.29 -3.88
N GLN A 20 -3.17 -11.07 -4.28
CA GLN A 20 -2.78 -10.52 -5.59
C GLN A 20 -1.28 -10.19 -5.65
N ILE A 21 -0.67 -9.75 -4.56
CA ILE A 21 0.77 -9.54 -4.44
C ILE A 21 1.54 -10.85 -4.69
N ASN A 22 1.13 -11.93 -4.04
CA ASN A 22 1.76 -13.24 -4.22
C ASN A 22 1.62 -13.77 -5.65
N LEU A 23 0.43 -13.63 -6.24
CA LEU A 23 0.19 -14.02 -7.63
C LEU A 23 1.01 -13.20 -8.62
N LEU A 24 1.10 -11.89 -8.43
CA LEU A 24 1.94 -11.02 -9.25
C LEU A 24 3.41 -11.39 -9.15
N CYS A 25 3.93 -11.57 -7.92
CA CYS A 25 5.33 -11.97 -7.71
C CYS A 25 5.64 -13.27 -8.46
N ALA A 26 4.80 -14.30 -8.29
CA ALA A 26 4.97 -15.58 -8.99
C ALA A 26 4.87 -15.45 -10.54
N ALA A 27 4.04 -14.54 -11.04
CA ALA A 27 3.94 -14.28 -12.48
C ALA A 27 5.20 -13.58 -13.03
N LEU A 28 5.76 -12.62 -12.29
CA LEU A 28 7.01 -11.95 -12.65
C LEU A 28 8.20 -12.90 -12.61
N GLU A 29 8.28 -13.77 -11.60
CA GLU A 29 9.34 -14.79 -11.47
C GLU A 29 9.32 -15.80 -12.65
N LYS A 30 8.12 -16.22 -13.09
CA LYS A 30 7.98 -17.07 -14.29
C LYS A 30 8.52 -16.40 -15.57
N ARG A 31 8.61 -15.08 -15.59
CA ARG A 31 9.22 -14.28 -16.67
C ARG A 31 10.72 -14.01 -16.47
N GLY A 32 11.33 -14.59 -15.44
CA GLY A 32 12.74 -14.43 -15.13
C GLY A 32 13.08 -13.14 -14.38
N LEU A 33 12.08 -12.40 -13.88
CA LEU A 33 12.29 -11.21 -13.05
C LEU A 33 12.40 -11.64 -11.59
N ARG A 34 13.42 -11.13 -10.87
CA ARG A 34 13.52 -11.33 -9.42
C ARG A 34 12.52 -10.43 -8.72
N CYS A 35 11.83 -10.95 -7.70
CA CYS A 35 10.79 -10.23 -6.98
C CYS A 35 11.04 -10.28 -5.46
N LYS A 36 10.82 -9.17 -4.77
CA LYS A 36 10.80 -9.06 -3.30
C LYS A 36 9.46 -8.49 -2.87
N ILE A 37 8.77 -9.22 -1.99
CA ILE A 37 7.55 -8.74 -1.33
C ILE A 37 7.93 -8.09 0.00
N THR A 38 7.32 -6.94 0.29
CA THR A 38 7.47 -6.21 1.54
C THR A 38 6.14 -5.57 1.95
N ALA A 39 6.07 -4.97 3.13
CA ALA A 39 4.85 -4.32 3.62
C ALA A 39 5.16 -3.16 4.57
N GLU A 40 4.21 -2.26 4.75
CA GLU A 40 4.24 -1.22 5.78
C GLU A 40 3.00 -1.29 6.68
N PRO A 41 3.15 -1.15 8.01
CA PRO A 41 4.41 -0.94 8.74
C PRO A 41 5.38 -2.11 8.57
N THR A 42 6.70 -1.83 8.52
CA THR A 42 7.74 -2.84 8.32
C THR A 42 7.90 -3.78 9.51
N ASP A 43 8.65 -4.88 9.34
CA ASP A 43 9.06 -5.75 10.46
C ASP A 43 10.27 -5.22 11.23
N MET A 44 10.81 -4.08 10.83
CA MET A 44 11.88 -3.37 11.54
C MET A 44 11.40 -2.83 12.89
N PRO A 45 12.30 -2.42 13.79
CA PRO A 45 11.93 -1.86 15.09
C PRO A 45 10.93 -0.70 15.00
N SER A 46 11.07 0.18 14.00
CA SER A 46 10.14 1.29 13.73
C SER A 46 8.72 0.82 13.42
N GLY A 47 8.56 -0.17 12.55
CA GLY A 47 7.25 -0.73 12.21
C GLY A 47 6.63 -1.53 13.36
N LYS A 48 7.45 -2.19 14.20
CA LYS A 48 6.98 -2.86 15.43
C LYS A 48 6.42 -1.84 16.44
N GLU A 49 7.04 -0.68 16.56
CA GLU A 49 6.54 0.42 17.41
C GLU A 49 5.18 0.94 16.92
N ILE A 50 5.01 1.10 15.59
CA ILE A 50 3.73 1.47 14.99
C ILE A 50 2.65 0.43 15.32
N ARG A 51 2.94 -0.87 15.14
CA ARG A 51 1.98 -1.93 15.50
C ARG A 51 1.62 -1.94 16.98
N ALA A 52 2.56 -1.62 17.87
CA ALA A 52 2.28 -1.46 19.29
C ALA A 52 1.33 -0.28 19.57
N ALA A 53 1.49 0.84 18.84
CA ALA A 53 0.58 1.98 18.94
C ALA A 53 -0.81 1.64 18.38
N LEU A 54 -0.90 1.03 17.21
CA LEU A 54 -2.17 0.61 16.59
C LEU A 54 -2.95 -0.38 17.46
N SER A 55 -2.25 -1.26 18.20
CA SER A 55 -2.88 -2.20 19.14
C SER A 55 -3.20 -1.60 20.51
N GLY A 56 -2.99 -0.29 20.70
CA GLY A 56 -3.27 0.42 21.96
C GLY A 56 -2.27 0.15 23.10
N LYS A 57 -1.19 -0.60 22.84
CA LYS A 57 -0.15 -0.87 23.85
C LYS A 57 0.65 0.38 24.24
N ILE A 58 0.79 1.31 23.32
CA ILE A 58 1.37 2.63 23.55
C ILE A 58 0.43 3.70 23.02
N GLN A 59 0.31 4.81 23.75
CA GLN A 59 -0.53 5.93 23.33
C GLN A 59 0.28 6.89 22.48
N LYS A 60 -0.28 7.31 21.36
CA LYS A 60 0.31 8.28 20.43
C LYS A 60 -0.76 9.24 19.92
N THR A 61 -0.39 10.49 19.78
CA THR A 61 -1.24 11.49 19.11
C THR A 61 -1.31 11.22 17.60
N PRO A 62 -2.33 11.75 16.88
CA PRO A 62 -2.42 11.60 15.44
C PRO A 62 -1.16 12.06 14.70
N ILE A 63 -0.54 13.17 15.11
CA ILE A 63 0.68 13.66 14.46
C ILE A 63 1.88 12.75 14.73
N GLU A 64 2.07 12.27 15.96
CA GLU A 64 3.13 11.30 16.27
C GLU A 64 2.97 10.02 15.45
N MET A 65 1.72 9.54 15.25
CA MET A 65 1.46 8.39 14.38
C MET A 65 1.87 8.66 12.94
N ALA A 66 1.54 9.83 12.39
CA ALA A 66 1.92 10.20 11.01
C ALA A 66 3.45 10.28 10.85
N GLU A 67 4.15 10.89 11.83
CA GLU A 67 5.61 10.96 11.86
C GLU A 67 6.26 9.58 11.97
N MET A 68 5.69 8.68 12.79
CA MET A 68 6.18 7.30 12.93
C MET A 68 6.07 6.53 11.60
N PHE A 69 4.94 6.64 10.90
CA PHE A 69 4.76 6.01 9.58
C PHE A 69 5.74 6.59 8.54
N ALA A 70 5.92 7.90 8.50
CA ALA A 70 6.88 8.53 7.59
C ALA A 70 8.32 8.12 7.89
N ARG A 71 8.71 8.04 9.18
CA ARG A 71 10.02 7.56 9.62
C ARG A 71 10.25 6.09 9.24
N ASP A 72 9.29 5.21 9.51
CA ASP A 72 9.38 3.79 9.14
C ASP A 72 9.58 3.63 7.63
N ARG A 73 8.84 4.40 6.84
CA ARG A 73 8.94 4.44 5.37
C ARG A 73 10.30 4.93 4.89
N ALA A 74 10.83 6.01 5.46
CA ALA A 74 12.16 6.50 5.10
C ALA A 74 13.24 5.43 5.38
N ILE A 75 13.18 4.77 6.55
CA ILE A 75 14.07 3.66 6.88
C ILE A 75 13.86 2.49 5.89
N HIS A 76 12.61 2.12 5.59
CA HIS A 76 12.30 1.07 4.63
C HIS A 76 12.87 1.34 3.23
N ASN A 77 12.90 2.59 2.81
CA ASN A 77 13.52 2.98 1.54
C ASN A 77 15.04 2.90 1.57
N THR A 78 15.67 3.39 2.64
CA THR A 78 17.10 3.69 2.68
C THR A 78 17.94 2.65 3.42
N HIS A 79 17.32 1.65 4.08
CA HIS A 79 18.06 0.62 4.82
C HIS A 79 19.10 -0.08 3.91
N PRO A 80 20.40 -0.13 4.31
CA PRO A 80 21.48 -0.51 3.41
C PRO A 80 21.45 -1.96 2.94
N VAL A 81 20.75 -2.84 3.64
CA VAL A 81 20.65 -4.28 3.33
C VAL A 81 19.24 -4.66 2.88
N GLU A 82 18.22 -4.24 3.64
CA GLU A 82 16.85 -4.70 3.43
C GLU A 82 15.95 -3.65 2.75
N GLY A 83 16.51 -2.47 2.45
CA GLY A 83 15.76 -1.34 1.91
C GLY A 83 15.27 -1.55 0.47
N ILE A 84 14.23 -0.80 0.12
CA ILE A 84 13.66 -0.78 -1.23
C ILE A 84 14.72 -0.36 -2.25
N ASN A 85 15.45 0.74 -1.98
CA ASN A 85 16.48 1.26 -2.89
C ASN A 85 17.60 0.23 -3.11
N ARG A 86 17.98 -0.51 -2.07
CA ARG A 86 18.98 -1.58 -2.18
C ARG A 86 18.50 -2.72 -3.06
N ALA A 87 17.29 -3.21 -2.85
CA ALA A 87 16.72 -4.29 -3.67
C ALA A 87 16.63 -3.89 -5.15
N LEU A 88 16.17 -2.67 -5.44
CA LEU A 88 16.12 -2.14 -6.80
C LEU A 88 17.52 -2.04 -7.43
N ALA A 89 18.53 -1.56 -6.68
CA ALA A 89 19.92 -1.51 -7.15
C ALA A 89 20.51 -2.89 -7.46
N ASP A 90 20.06 -3.92 -6.71
CA ASP A 90 20.45 -5.32 -6.94
C ASP A 90 19.65 -5.98 -8.10
N GLY A 91 18.81 -5.21 -8.82
CA GLY A 91 18.01 -5.67 -9.95
C GLY A 91 16.81 -6.54 -9.52
N ILE A 92 16.20 -6.26 -8.36
CA ILE A 92 15.06 -6.95 -7.80
C ILE A 92 13.85 -6.01 -7.87
N THR A 93 12.75 -6.44 -8.51
CA THR A 93 11.46 -5.75 -8.45
C THR A 93 10.90 -5.84 -7.04
N VAL A 94 10.45 -4.72 -6.48
CA VAL A 94 9.87 -4.67 -5.13
C VAL A 94 8.38 -4.47 -5.23
N ILE A 95 7.61 -5.27 -4.49
CA ILE A 95 6.16 -5.13 -4.34
C ILE A 95 5.86 -4.89 -2.85
N SER A 96 5.27 -3.74 -2.54
CA SER A 96 4.90 -3.37 -1.16
C SER A 96 3.38 -3.46 -0.95
N ASP A 97 2.97 -4.13 0.13
CA ASP A 97 1.61 -4.02 0.67
C ASP A 97 1.54 -2.74 1.51
N ARG A 98 0.85 -1.74 1.00
CA ARG A 98 0.73 -0.37 1.52
C ARG A 98 2.01 0.48 1.35
N TYR A 99 1.78 1.79 1.34
CA TYR A 99 2.81 2.82 1.27
C TYR A 99 2.22 4.18 1.71
N TYR A 100 2.78 5.33 1.25
CA TYR A 100 2.32 6.65 1.66
C TYR A 100 0.87 6.98 1.27
N TYR A 101 0.29 6.32 0.26
CA TYR A 101 -1.12 6.50 -0.08
C TYR A 101 -2.04 6.15 1.09
N SER A 102 -1.73 5.07 1.81
CA SER A 102 -2.40 4.74 3.07
C SER A 102 -2.25 5.87 4.10
N SER A 103 -1.05 6.42 4.29
CA SER A 103 -0.85 7.53 5.24
C SER A 103 -1.65 8.77 4.84
N LEU A 104 -1.66 9.14 3.55
CA LEU A 104 -2.43 10.26 3.03
C LEU A 104 -3.94 10.06 3.22
N ALA A 105 -4.44 8.82 3.05
CA ALA A 105 -5.84 8.51 3.27
C ALA A 105 -6.21 8.46 4.76
N TYR A 106 -5.47 7.72 5.58
CA TYR A 106 -5.82 7.47 6.99
C TYR A 106 -5.43 8.62 7.91
N GLN A 107 -4.15 9.02 7.93
CA GLN A 107 -3.69 10.13 8.77
C GLN A 107 -4.11 11.49 8.21
N GLY A 108 -4.21 11.62 6.89
CA GLY A 108 -4.71 12.81 6.23
C GLY A 108 -6.15 13.18 6.62
N ALA A 109 -6.97 12.18 6.97
CA ALA A 109 -8.32 12.40 7.50
C ALA A 109 -8.35 13.22 8.79
N ALA A 110 -7.39 12.98 9.68
CA ALA A 110 -7.35 13.62 10.99
C ALA A 110 -6.51 14.92 10.99
N LEU A 111 -5.46 14.97 10.16
CA LEU A 111 -4.44 16.03 10.18
C LEU A 111 -4.52 17.00 9.01
N GLY A 112 -5.34 16.68 8.01
CA GLY A 112 -5.32 17.34 6.72
C GLY A 112 -4.27 16.76 5.76
N TYR A 113 -4.62 16.73 4.46
CA TYR A 113 -3.77 16.17 3.41
C TYR A 113 -2.37 16.81 3.35
N GLU A 114 -2.29 18.14 3.40
CA GLU A 114 -1.01 18.86 3.22
C GLU A 114 0.00 18.55 4.33
N THR A 115 -0.45 18.40 5.57
CA THR A 115 0.43 18.02 6.69
C THR A 115 1.08 16.64 6.46
N VAL A 116 0.28 15.66 6.05
CA VAL A 116 0.78 14.30 5.82
C VAL A 116 1.56 14.20 4.50
N ALA A 117 1.18 15.00 3.50
CA ALA A 117 1.92 15.11 2.24
C ALA A 117 3.34 15.64 2.47
N ALA A 118 3.50 16.70 3.28
CA ALA A 118 4.82 17.23 3.62
C ALA A 118 5.73 16.19 4.30
N LEU A 119 5.19 15.34 5.19
CA LEU A 119 5.95 14.29 5.84
C LEU A 119 6.44 13.18 4.88
N ASN A 120 5.72 12.96 3.78
CA ASN A 120 5.95 11.84 2.89
C ASN A 120 6.50 12.25 1.52
N LEU A 121 5.84 13.21 0.84
CA LEU A 121 6.16 13.56 -0.55
C LEU A 121 7.34 14.53 -0.65
N ASP A 122 7.55 15.35 0.38
CA ASP A 122 8.68 16.29 0.44
C ASP A 122 9.92 15.65 1.10
N ASN A 123 9.83 14.41 1.55
CA ASN A 123 10.93 13.69 2.18
C ASN A 123 11.80 13.01 1.10
N PRO A 124 13.08 13.43 0.93
CA PRO A 124 13.96 12.90 -0.12
C PRO A 124 14.30 11.41 0.06
N ASP A 125 14.12 10.86 1.26
CA ASP A 125 14.37 9.46 1.56
C ASP A 125 13.17 8.56 1.20
N ILE A 126 12.06 9.14 0.76
CA ILE A 126 10.84 8.41 0.38
C ILE A 126 10.67 8.44 -1.14
N ARG A 127 10.83 7.28 -1.74
CA ARG A 127 10.76 7.11 -3.20
C ARG A 127 9.31 7.09 -3.70
N THR A 128 9.04 7.74 -4.82
CA THR A 128 7.80 7.55 -5.57
C THR A 128 7.79 6.17 -6.25
N PRO A 129 6.72 5.36 -6.12
CA PRO A 129 6.59 4.10 -6.83
C PRO A 129 6.48 4.27 -8.35
N ASP A 130 6.90 3.26 -9.11
CA ASP A 130 6.66 3.21 -10.56
C ASP A 130 5.17 2.98 -10.88
N LEU A 131 4.44 2.32 -9.97
CA LEU A 131 3.00 2.07 -10.09
C LEU A 131 2.38 1.86 -8.71
N CYS A 132 1.24 2.51 -8.47
CA CYS A 132 0.30 2.15 -7.39
C CYS A 132 -0.86 1.36 -8.00
N VAL A 133 -1.05 0.13 -7.52
CA VAL A 133 -2.20 -0.74 -7.84
C VAL A 133 -3.22 -0.62 -6.70
N PHE A 134 -4.33 0.03 -6.95
CA PHE A 134 -5.43 0.11 -5.99
C PHE A 134 -6.47 -0.97 -6.30
N LEU A 135 -6.66 -1.90 -5.37
CA LEU A 135 -7.70 -2.90 -5.44
C LEU A 135 -9.01 -2.30 -4.95
N ASP A 136 -9.83 -1.82 -5.87
CA ASP A 136 -11.11 -1.20 -5.56
C ASP A 136 -12.18 -2.26 -5.27
N LEU A 137 -12.58 -2.32 -4.01
CA LEU A 137 -13.66 -3.20 -3.53
C LEU A 137 -14.68 -2.36 -2.78
N THR A 138 -15.97 -2.66 -2.97
CA THR A 138 -17.01 -1.96 -2.19
C THR A 138 -16.99 -2.39 -0.73
N PRO A 139 -17.40 -1.51 0.21
CA PRO A 139 -17.45 -1.84 1.63
C PRO A 139 -18.27 -3.09 1.94
N GLU A 140 -19.40 -3.29 1.25
CA GLU A 140 -20.26 -4.46 1.42
C GLU A 140 -19.50 -5.76 1.13
N LYS A 141 -18.84 -5.83 -0.02
CA LYS A 141 -18.05 -7.00 -0.41
C LYS A 141 -16.82 -7.19 0.47
N SER A 142 -16.24 -6.10 0.96
CA SER A 142 -15.13 -6.13 1.92
C SER A 142 -15.57 -6.82 3.21
N LEU A 143 -16.67 -6.37 3.81
CA LEU A 143 -17.23 -6.96 5.02
C LEU A 143 -17.63 -8.43 4.84
N GLU A 144 -18.21 -8.78 3.69
CA GLU A 144 -18.53 -10.17 3.36
C GLU A 144 -17.28 -11.06 3.37
N ARG A 145 -16.15 -10.56 2.79
CA ARG A 145 -14.90 -11.31 2.76
C ARG A 145 -14.23 -11.42 4.13
N ILE A 146 -14.28 -10.35 4.94
CA ILE A 146 -13.76 -10.33 6.31
C ILE A 146 -14.54 -11.31 7.18
N GLY A 147 -15.87 -11.26 7.15
CA GLY A 147 -16.75 -12.15 7.91
C GLY A 147 -16.53 -13.64 7.60
N LYS A 148 -16.26 -14.00 6.35
CA LYS A 148 -15.92 -15.38 5.95
C LYS A 148 -14.58 -15.88 6.53
N ARG A 149 -13.69 -14.99 6.99
CA ARG A 149 -12.43 -15.35 7.64
C ARG A 149 -12.54 -15.58 9.15
N GLY A 150 -13.74 -15.41 9.73
CA GLY A 150 -13.96 -15.58 11.17
C GLY A 150 -13.50 -14.38 12.03
N GLU A 151 -13.14 -13.28 11.43
CA GLU A 151 -12.81 -12.02 12.09
C GLU A 151 -14.12 -11.25 12.34
N ALA A 152 -15.01 -11.81 13.18
CA ALA A 152 -16.28 -11.17 13.52
C ALA A 152 -16.05 -10.11 14.60
N THR A 153 -15.96 -8.84 14.21
CA THR A 153 -16.14 -7.72 15.14
C THR A 153 -16.84 -6.55 14.44
N GLU A 154 -17.98 -6.15 15.00
CA GLU A 154 -18.63 -4.84 14.79
C GLU A 154 -18.88 -4.42 13.33
N ILE A 155 -19.58 -5.29 12.57
CA ILE A 155 -19.84 -5.14 11.12
C ILE A 155 -20.42 -3.75 10.76
N TYR A 156 -21.24 -3.15 11.60
CA TYR A 156 -21.90 -1.87 11.33
C TYR A 156 -21.01 -0.64 11.56
N GLU A 157 -20.10 -0.67 12.54
CA GLU A 157 -19.13 0.41 12.76
C GLU A 157 -18.04 0.43 11.68
N ASN A 158 -17.73 -0.73 11.12
CA ASN A 158 -16.74 -0.88 10.06
C ASN A 158 -17.23 -0.41 8.68
N PHE A 159 -18.53 -0.43 8.38
CA PHE A 159 -19.06 -0.05 7.08
C PHE A 159 -18.81 1.42 6.75
N ASP A 160 -19.17 2.33 7.64
CA ASP A 160 -18.96 3.77 7.48
C ASP A 160 -17.49 4.11 7.41
N TYR A 161 -16.67 3.43 8.21
CA TYR A 161 -15.22 3.59 8.18
C TYR A 161 -14.62 3.17 6.83
N LEU A 162 -14.99 1.99 6.32
CA LEU A 162 -14.52 1.50 5.03
C LEU A 162 -15.00 2.39 3.86
N THR A 163 -16.23 2.90 3.94
CA THR A 163 -16.79 3.83 2.96
C THR A 163 -15.99 5.12 2.90
N ARG A 164 -15.73 5.73 4.06
CA ARG A 164 -14.92 6.94 4.16
C ARG A 164 -13.50 6.71 3.68
N THR A 165 -12.88 5.61 4.12
CA THR A 165 -11.51 5.26 3.73
C THR A 165 -11.38 5.09 2.22
N ARG A 166 -12.33 4.37 1.59
CA ARG A 166 -12.36 4.21 0.13
C ARG A 166 -12.47 5.57 -0.58
N ALA A 167 -13.37 6.44 -0.13
CA ALA A 167 -13.52 7.78 -0.70
C ALA A 167 -12.24 8.62 -0.56
N MET A 168 -11.54 8.51 0.57
CA MET A 168 -10.28 9.21 0.80
C MET A 168 -9.15 8.72 -0.11
N PHE A 169 -9.07 7.43 -0.42
CA PHE A 169 -8.13 6.93 -1.41
C PHE A 169 -8.37 7.59 -2.77
N PHE A 170 -9.63 7.74 -3.22
CA PHE A 170 -9.94 8.40 -4.48
C PHE A 170 -9.55 9.88 -4.49
N ASP A 171 -9.77 10.63 -3.39
CA ASP A 171 -9.28 12.02 -3.28
C ASP A 171 -7.76 12.09 -3.37
N VAL A 172 -7.04 11.20 -2.68
CA VAL A 172 -5.57 11.07 -2.75
C VAL A 172 -5.12 10.78 -4.18
N PHE A 173 -5.75 9.84 -4.87
CA PHE A 173 -5.38 9.47 -6.23
C PHE A 173 -5.66 10.59 -7.25
N GLU A 174 -6.75 11.35 -7.09
CA GLU A 174 -7.01 12.51 -7.93
C GLU A 174 -5.90 13.56 -7.78
N ARG A 175 -5.46 13.83 -6.54
CA ARG A 175 -4.40 14.80 -6.25
C ARG A 175 -3.04 14.33 -6.78
N LEU A 176 -2.67 13.08 -6.55
CA LEU A 176 -1.38 12.52 -6.97
C LEU A 176 -1.32 12.25 -8.47
N GLY A 177 -2.41 11.83 -9.10
CA GLY A 177 -2.52 11.71 -10.55
C GLY A 177 -2.31 13.04 -11.28
N LYS A 178 -2.81 14.16 -10.72
CA LYS A 178 -2.51 15.51 -11.21
C LYS A 178 -1.03 15.90 -11.10
N LYS A 179 -0.28 15.27 -10.18
CA LYS A 179 1.18 15.41 -10.03
C LYS A 179 1.97 14.44 -10.90
N GLY A 180 1.30 13.59 -11.69
CA GLY A 180 1.93 12.65 -12.62
C GLY A 180 2.23 11.27 -12.05
N GLU A 181 1.71 10.92 -10.86
CA GLU A 181 1.87 9.57 -10.34
C GLU A 181 1.03 8.56 -11.13
N ASN A 182 1.62 7.38 -11.35
CA ASN A 182 0.99 6.30 -12.10
C ASN A 182 0.15 5.42 -11.15
N ILE A 183 -1.16 5.50 -11.28
CA ILE A 183 -2.13 4.83 -10.41
C ILE A 183 -3.08 4.00 -11.27
N ALA A 184 -3.14 2.70 -11.01
CA ALA A 184 -4.06 1.77 -11.65
C ALA A 184 -5.16 1.37 -10.66
N VAL A 185 -6.39 1.82 -10.92
CA VAL A 185 -7.57 1.38 -10.14
C VAL A 185 -8.10 0.10 -10.77
N ILE A 186 -8.07 -1.00 -10.01
CA ILE A 186 -8.46 -2.34 -10.42
C ILE A 186 -9.75 -2.75 -9.72
N ASP A 187 -10.80 -3.04 -10.46
CA ASP A 187 -12.01 -3.65 -9.89
C ASP A 187 -11.67 -5.01 -9.25
N ALA A 188 -11.79 -5.06 -7.92
CA ALA A 188 -11.49 -6.24 -7.12
C ALA A 188 -12.76 -7.08 -6.79
N SER A 189 -13.84 -6.91 -7.53
CA SER A 189 -15.11 -7.61 -7.29
C SER A 189 -15.20 -9.01 -7.91
N GLY A 190 -14.29 -9.38 -8.81
CA GLY A 190 -14.27 -10.65 -9.52
C GLY A 190 -13.66 -11.81 -8.73
N SER A 191 -13.47 -12.94 -9.42
CA SER A 191 -12.69 -14.07 -8.92
C SER A 191 -11.21 -13.69 -8.75
N VAL A 192 -10.46 -14.49 -7.99
CA VAL A 192 -9.03 -14.28 -7.77
C VAL A 192 -8.26 -14.20 -9.08
N ASP A 193 -8.56 -15.09 -10.03
CA ASP A 193 -7.86 -15.16 -11.31
C ASP A 193 -8.21 -13.98 -12.24
N GLU A 194 -9.47 -13.53 -12.26
CA GLU A 194 -9.88 -12.34 -13.02
C GLU A 194 -9.18 -11.08 -12.51
N ILE A 195 -9.09 -10.93 -11.19
CA ILE A 195 -8.38 -9.81 -10.58
C ILE A 195 -6.87 -9.90 -10.91
N ALA A 196 -6.27 -11.08 -10.80
CA ALA A 196 -4.87 -11.31 -11.13
C ALA A 196 -4.55 -10.95 -12.59
N ALA A 197 -5.42 -11.30 -13.52
CA ALA A 197 -5.27 -10.94 -14.93
C ALA A 197 -5.30 -9.42 -15.14
N ARG A 198 -6.22 -8.69 -14.48
CA ARG A 198 -6.29 -7.23 -14.56
C ARG A 198 -5.05 -6.57 -13.94
N VAL A 199 -4.59 -7.05 -12.78
CA VAL A 199 -3.36 -6.59 -12.12
C VAL A 199 -2.16 -6.79 -13.03
N LEU A 200 -1.98 -8.00 -13.58
CA LEU A 200 -0.86 -8.31 -14.46
C LEU A 200 -0.87 -7.41 -15.70
N SER A 201 -2.02 -7.23 -16.34
CA SER A 201 -2.17 -6.33 -17.50
C SER A 201 -1.83 -4.87 -17.19
N ALA A 202 -2.13 -4.39 -15.99
CA ALA A 202 -1.74 -3.03 -15.57
C ALA A 202 -0.24 -2.91 -15.32
N VAL A 203 0.34 -3.93 -14.68
CA VAL A 203 1.77 -3.98 -14.34
C VAL A 203 2.65 -4.14 -15.59
N GLU A 204 2.22 -4.91 -16.58
CA GLU A 204 2.98 -5.09 -17.83
C GLU A 204 3.34 -3.77 -18.51
N LYS A 205 2.43 -2.81 -18.49
CA LYS A 205 2.59 -1.48 -19.13
C LYS A 205 3.77 -0.65 -18.60
N ILE A 206 4.26 -0.95 -17.40
CA ILE A 206 5.43 -0.25 -16.85
C ILE A 206 6.75 -0.96 -17.14
N PHE A 207 6.71 -2.16 -17.75
CA PHE A 207 7.89 -2.89 -18.19
C PHE A 207 8.19 -2.71 -19.69
N ASP A 208 7.20 -2.22 -20.45
CA ASP A 208 7.34 -1.85 -21.88
C ASP A 208 8.10 -0.50 -22.01
#